data_90c8962cc3765f774edcb0f03c71caae
#
_entry.id   90c8962cc3765f774edcb0f03c71caae
#
_cell.length_a   1.000
_cell.length_b   1.000
_cell.length_c   1.000
_cell.angle_alpha   90.00
_cell.angle_beta   90.00
_cell.angle_gamma   90.00
#
_symmetry.space_group_name_H-M   'P 1'
#
loop_
_entity.id
_entity.type
_entity.pdbx_description
1 polymer ?
#
loop_
_entity_poly.entity_id
_entity_poly.type
_entity_poly.pdbx_seq_one_letter_code
_entity_poly.pdbx_strand_id
1 'polypeptide(L)'
;MKVNVILKSCLALLVILILPQFAQAARIKDIAAFDGVRDNQLIGYGLVVGLNGSGDSDQTKFPVQSLVGALERLGLTVNRADITVKNVAAVMVTAQLPPFAKQGNKLDVLVSSMGDAKSLAGGTLMMAPLKGADGQVYAVAQGPVLTNSFSYGGQATTAVKNHPTAGTVPEGALVERELPNVLANRPVLKLNLHQSDFTTAARVAAAINGRFQGSASLTDPGSVQVAIPGEYQNRVVEFVADLERLEVNPDVMAKVVMNERTGTIVMGENVRISTVAVSHGNLTVVVKETPKVSQPAPFAKTGTTTVVPRTDLKIAEEKVNLSLIREGANLGEVVRGLNTLGVTPRDLLGIMQAIKAAGALNAELSVM
;
A
#
# COMPACT_ATOMS: atom_id res chain seq x y z
N MET A 1 -8.75 -49.27 -35.58
CA MET A 1 -8.91 -47.78 -35.71
C MET A 1 -9.35 -47.14 -34.38
N LYS A 2 -10.21 -47.77 -33.54
CA LYS A 2 -10.69 -47.20 -32.24
C LYS A 2 -9.63 -47.12 -31.13
N VAL A 3 -8.65 -48.02 -31.06
CA VAL A 3 -7.62 -48.03 -30.01
C VAL A 3 -6.64 -46.85 -30.13
N ASN A 4 -6.29 -46.45 -31.35
CA ASN A 4 -5.40 -45.28 -31.56
C ASN A 4 -6.04 -43.92 -31.22
N VAL A 5 -7.36 -43.82 -31.24
CA VAL A 5 -8.07 -42.61 -30.87
C VAL A 5 -8.08 -42.44 -29.36
N ILE A 6 -8.31 -43.53 -28.63
CA ILE A 6 -8.32 -43.57 -27.16
C ILE A 6 -6.90 -43.24 -26.62
N LEU A 7 -5.87 -43.82 -27.23
CA LEU A 7 -4.47 -43.57 -26.83
C LEU A 7 -4.07 -42.11 -27.06
N LYS A 8 -4.48 -41.49 -28.17
CA LYS A 8 -4.24 -40.07 -28.47
C LYS A 8 -5.04 -39.17 -27.56
N SER A 9 -6.27 -39.51 -27.19
CA SER A 9 -7.06 -38.75 -26.22
C SER A 9 -6.48 -38.85 -24.82
N CYS A 10 -5.99 -39.98 -24.37
CA CYS A 10 -5.30 -40.12 -23.08
C CYS A 10 -3.97 -39.36 -23.05
N LEU A 11 -3.21 -39.34 -24.16
CA LEU A 11 -1.97 -38.57 -24.25
C LEU A 11 -2.22 -37.06 -24.25
N ALA A 12 -3.28 -36.59 -24.92
CA ALA A 12 -3.69 -35.21 -24.91
C ALA A 12 -4.19 -34.75 -23.53
N LEU A 13 -4.91 -35.63 -22.81
CA LEU A 13 -5.37 -35.38 -21.43
C LEU A 13 -4.19 -35.35 -20.45
N LEU A 14 -3.16 -36.16 -20.65
CA LEU A 14 -1.94 -36.17 -19.83
C LEU A 14 -1.11 -34.90 -20.02
N VAL A 15 -1.06 -34.36 -21.23
CA VAL A 15 -0.34 -33.09 -21.54
C VAL A 15 -1.04 -31.90 -20.92
N ILE A 16 -2.37 -31.91 -20.81
CA ILE A 16 -3.16 -30.82 -20.15
C ILE A 16 -2.96 -30.83 -18.62
N LEU A 17 -2.64 -31.99 -18.02
CA LEU A 17 -2.38 -32.10 -16.56
C LEU A 17 -0.99 -31.57 -16.13
N ILE A 18 -0.08 -31.29 -17.08
CA ILE A 18 1.31 -30.81 -16.83
C ILE A 18 1.41 -29.28 -17.06
N LEU A 19 0.30 -28.56 -17.14
CA LEU A 19 0.38 -27.10 -17.14
C LEU A 19 0.93 -26.68 -15.77
N PRO A 20 2.11 -26.02 -15.72
CA PRO A 20 2.63 -25.51 -14.46
C PRO A 20 1.59 -24.53 -13.90
N GLN A 21 1.13 -24.81 -12.69
CA GLN A 21 0.42 -23.80 -11.91
C GLN A 21 1.39 -22.62 -11.79
N PHE A 22 1.09 -21.52 -12.46
CA PHE A 22 1.83 -20.28 -12.28
C PHE A 22 1.62 -19.86 -10.82
N ALA A 23 2.54 -20.28 -9.96
CA ALA A 23 2.69 -19.64 -8.66
C ALA A 23 2.84 -18.15 -8.95
N GLN A 24 2.05 -17.31 -8.31
CA GLN A 24 2.14 -15.86 -8.46
C GLN A 24 3.47 -15.41 -7.83
N ALA A 25 4.54 -15.52 -8.61
CA ALA A 25 5.84 -15.01 -8.22
C ALA A 25 5.80 -13.48 -8.32
N ALA A 26 6.15 -12.80 -7.24
CA ALA A 26 6.34 -11.36 -7.20
C ALA A 26 7.80 -11.04 -7.53
N ARG A 27 8.04 -9.93 -8.24
CA ARG A 27 9.42 -9.47 -8.45
C ARG A 27 9.97 -8.84 -7.18
N ILE A 28 11.27 -8.92 -6.97
CA ILE A 28 11.91 -8.33 -5.80
C ILE A 28 11.54 -6.85 -5.64
N LYS A 29 11.47 -6.07 -6.73
CA LYS A 29 11.07 -4.65 -6.68
C LYS A 29 9.64 -4.39 -6.16
N ASP A 30 8.76 -5.41 -6.21
CA ASP A 30 7.37 -5.27 -5.77
C ASP A 30 7.22 -5.59 -4.27
N ILE A 31 8.22 -6.25 -3.67
CA ILE A 31 8.21 -6.71 -2.26
C ILE A 31 9.30 -6.10 -1.39
N ALA A 32 10.28 -5.43 -2.00
CA ALA A 32 11.42 -4.86 -1.29
C ALA A 32 11.91 -3.57 -1.94
N ALA A 33 12.64 -2.76 -1.16
CA ALA A 33 13.30 -1.54 -1.63
C ALA A 33 14.75 -1.48 -1.13
N PHE A 34 15.63 -0.83 -1.90
CA PHE A 34 17.01 -0.62 -1.48
C PHE A 34 17.11 0.45 -0.40
N ASP A 35 17.97 0.21 0.58
CA ASP A 35 18.20 1.14 1.68
C ASP A 35 18.69 2.49 1.17
N GLY A 36 18.04 3.57 1.64
CA GLY A 36 18.30 4.93 1.21
C GLY A 36 17.61 5.34 -0.11
N VAL A 37 17.00 4.42 -0.86
CA VAL A 37 16.19 4.72 -2.03
C VAL A 37 14.76 4.95 -1.59
N ARG A 38 14.44 6.19 -1.22
CA ARG A 38 13.12 6.62 -0.79
C ARG A 38 12.86 8.06 -1.16
N ASP A 39 11.61 8.42 -1.32
CA ASP A 39 11.19 9.79 -1.46
C ASP A 39 11.49 10.57 -0.17
N ASN A 40 12.02 11.79 -0.32
CA ASN A 40 12.25 12.69 0.79
C ASN A 40 11.19 13.79 0.77
N GLN A 41 10.61 14.03 1.94
CA GLN A 41 9.63 15.08 2.07
C GLN A 41 10.31 16.43 2.19
N LEU A 42 9.86 17.38 1.36
CA LEU A 42 10.27 18.76 1.42
C LEU A 42 9.13 19.60 1.99
N ILE A 43 9.49 20.57 2.81
CA ILE A 43 8.56 21.52 3.40
C ILE A 43 9.09 22.94 3.23
N GLY A 44 8.19 23.87 2.97
CA GLY A 44 8.48 25.29 2.88
C GLY A 44 7.33 26.15 3.38
N TYR A 45 7.65 27.41 3.58
CA TYR A 45 6.69 28.46 3.83
C TYR A 45 6.64 29.36 2.61
N GLY A 46 5.44 29.71 2.17
CA GLY A 46 5.23 30.58 1.02
C GLY A 46 4.08 31.56 1.21
N LEU A 47 3.93 32.46 0.24
CA LEU A 47 2.79 33.36 0.10
C LEU A 47 2.09 33.06 -1.22
N VAL A 48 0.78 32.96 -1.19
CA VAL A 48 -0.07 32.93 -2.37
C VAL A 48 -0.67 34.32 -2.54
N VAL A 49 -0.47 34.92 -3.71
CA VAL A 49 -0.93 36.26 -4.05
C VAL A 49 -1.98 36.23 -5.16
N GLY A 50 -2.73 37.31 -5.34
CA GLY A 50 -3.76 37.42 -6.39
C GLY A 50 -5.11 36.84 -5.98
N LEU A 51 -5.34 36.63 -4.69
CA LEU A 51 -6.59 36.14 -4.13
C LEU A 51 -7.64 37.23 -4.04
N ASN A 52 -8.58 37.30 -4.92
CA ASN A 52 -9.63 38.32 -5.02
C ASN A 52 -10.49 38.44 -3.72
N GLY A 53 -9.89 38.99 -2.65
CA GLY A 53 -10.53 39.15 -1.34
C GLY A 53 -10.74 37.85 -0.53
N SER A 54 -10.23 36.70 -0.99
CA SER A 54 -10.34 35.41 -0.32
C SER A 54 -9.10 35.01 0.49
N GLY A 55 -8.09 35.90 0.54
CA GLY A 55 -6.86 35.69 1.31
C GLY A 55 -7.07 35.82 2.83
N ASP A 56 -5.94 35.90 3.54
CA ASP A 56 -5.95 36.05 5.00
C ASP A 56 -6.52 37.39 5.42
N SER A 57 -7.09 37.44 6.63
CA SER A 57 -7.60 38.67 7.20
C SER A 57 -6.50 39.48 7.89
N ASP A 58 -6.79 40.77 8.19
CA ASP A 58 -5.89 41.66 8.91
C ASP A 58 -5.63 41.21 10.37
N GLN A 59 -6.39 40.25 10.86
CA GLN A 59 -6.18 39.66 12.20
C GLN A 59 -4.98 38.70 12.23
N THR A 60 -4.61 38.17 11.10
CA THR A 60 -3.46 37.25 10.95
C THR A 60 -2.18 38.06 10.69
N LYS A 61 -1.37 38.27 11.72
CA LYS A 61 -0.20 39.19 11.66
C LYS A 61 0.99 38.68 10.85
N PHE A 62 1.18 37.35 10.78
CA PHE A 62 2.37 36.74 10.14
C PHE A 62 2.39 36.87 8.60
N PRO A 63 1.27 36.85 7.84
CA PRO A 63 1.30 37.08 6.39
C PRO A 63 1.79 38.51 6.05
N VAL A 64 1.35 39.53 6.82
CA VAL A 64 1.81 40.92 6.66
C VAL A 64 3.33 41.02 6.81
N GLN A 65 3.86 40.41 7.88
CA GLN A 65 5.30 40.43 8.13
C GLN A 65 6.09 39.72 7.04
N SER A 66 5.61 38.62 6.56
CA SER A 66 6.25 37.86 5.50
C SER A 66 6.22 38.56 4.16
N LEU A 67 5.11 39.27 3.86
CA LEU A 67 4.97 40.07 2.66
C LEU A 67 5.93 41.27 2.69
N VAL A 68 6.02 41.99 3.83
CA VAL A 68 7.01 43.06 4.02
C VAL A 68 8.42 42.54 3.75
N GLY A 69 8.83 41.45 4.39
CA GLY A 69 10.15 40.89 4.16
C GLY A 69 10.39 40.38 2.74
N ALA A 70 9.35 39.91 2.03
CA ALA A 70 9.47 39.57 0.61
C ALA A 70 9.65 40.79 -0.27
N LEU A 71 8.91 41.89 -0.02
CA LEU A 71 9.04 43.15 -0.76
C LEU A 71 10.39 43.82 -0.49
N GLU A 72 10.88 43.82 0.74
CA GLU A 72 12.21 44.32 1.09
C GLU A 72 13.33 43.60 0.33
N ARG A 73 13.24 42.27 0.17
CA ARG A 73 14.19 41.50 -0.65
C ARG A 73 14.14 41.86 -2.14
N LEU A 74 13.00 42.34 -2.60
CA LEU A 74 12.84 42.89 -3.98
C LEU A 74 13.26 44.34 -4.09
N GLY A 75 13.78 44.98 -3.02
CA GLY A 75 14.24 46.35 -2.98
C GLY A 75 13.12 47.38 -2.73
N LEU A 76 11.94 46.92 -2.32
CA LEU A 76 10.80 47.81 -2.02
C LEU A 76 10.65 47.97 -0.50
N THR A 77 10.79 49.17 0.01
CA THR A 77 10.53 49.50 1.41
C THR A 77 9.09 49.96 1.57
N VAL A 78 8.29 49.18 2.31
CA VAL A 78 6.87 49.43 2.53
C VAL A 78 6.59 49.51 4.02
N ASN A 79 5.78 50.49 4.45
CA ASN A 79 5.37 50.56 5.84
C ASN A 79 4.31 49.49 6.13
N ARG A 80 4.49 48.72 7.21
CA ARG A 80 3.58 47.67 7.64
C ARG A 80 2.14 48.14 7.82
N ALA A 81 1.93 49.41 8.24
CA ALA A 81 0.61 49.97 8.45
C ALA A 81 -0.19 50.17 7.15
N ASP A 82 0.49 50.26 6.00
CA ASP A 82 -0.12 50.54 4.70
C ASP A 82 -0.50 49.27 3.93
N ILE A 83 -0.24 48.08 4.50
CA ILE A 83 -0.48 46.80 3.82
C ILE A 83 -1.79 46.16 4.31
N THR A 84 -2.67 45.90 3.33
CA THR A 84 -3.89 45.10 3.51
C THR A 84 -3.74 43.79 2.81
N VAL A 85 -3.87 42.65 3.55
CA VAL A 85 -3.52 41.29 3.05
C VAL A 85 -4.69 40.52 2.48
N LYS A 86 -5.85 41.11 2.24
CA LYS A 86 -7.04 40.40 1.72
C LYS A 86 -6.83 39.60 0.42
N ASN A 87 -5.79 39.94 -0.33
CA ASN A 87 -5.44 39.26 -1.58
C ASN A 87 -4.21 38.36 -1.44
N VAL A 88 -3.75 38.11 -0.21
CA VAL A 88 -2.57 37.27 0.09
C VAL A 88 -2.93 36.26 1.13
N ALA A 89 -2.39 35.03 1.00
CA ALA A 89 -2.51 33.99 2.02
C ALA A 89 -1.13 33.43 2.33
N ALA A 90 -0.88 33.20 3.61
CA ALA A 90 0.28 32.44 4.05
C ALA A 90 -0.01 30.96 3.92
N VAL A 91 0.93 30.24 3.33
CA VAL A 91 0.75 28.82 3.00
C VAL A 91 1.93 27.97 3.42
N MET A 92 1.62 26.76 3.84
CA MET A 92 2.57 25.65 3.89
C MET A 92 2.67 25.04 2.50
N VAL A 93 3.90 24.79 2.08
CA VAL A 93 4.22 24.22 0.77
C VAL A 93 4.95 22.92 0.98
N THR A 94 4.46 21.84 0.42
CA THR A 94 5.07 20.52 0.54
C THR A 94 5.29 19.90 -0.84
N ALA A 95 6.39 19.16 -0.98
CA ALA A 95 6.69 18.38 -2.17
C ALA A 95 7.41 17.08 -1.80
N GLN A 96 7.37 16.09 -2.70
CA GLN A 96 8.14 14.86 -2.57
C GLN A 96 9.32 14.92 -3.53
N LEU A 97 10.53 14.79 -2.99
CA LEU A 97 11.77 14.73 -3.76
C LEU A 97 12.17 13.27 -3.99
N PRO A 98 12.07 12.77 -5.23
CA PRO A 98 12.51 11.41 -5.55
C PRO A 98 14.00 11.23 -5.30
N PRO A 99 14.46 10.02 -4.96
CA PRO A 99 15.83 9.74 -4.52
C PRO A 99 16.90 10.05 -5.57
N PHE A 100 16.55 10.01 -6.85
CA PHE A 100 17.46 10.26 -7.98
C PHE A 100 17.08 11.48 -8.81
N ALA A 101 16.30 12.39 -8.21
CA ALA A 101 15.97 13.64 -8.88
C ALA A 101 17.25 14.46 -9.15
N LYS A 102 17.36 14.96 -10.37
CA LYS A 102 18.47 15.78 -10.82
C LYS A 102 18.13 17.27 -10.74
N GLN A 103 19.16 18.09 -10.61
CA GLN A 103 19.00 19.53 -10.72
C GLN A 103 18.27 19.89 -12.02
N GLY A 104 17.27 20.76 -11.92
CA GLY A 104 16.40 21.12 -13.03
C GLY A 104 15.17 20.23 -13.21
N ASN A 105 15.04 19.12 -12.48
CA ASN A 105 13.80 18.34 -12.49
C ASN A 105 12.68 19.11 -11.81
N LYS A 106 11.47 18.93 -12.32
CA LYS A 106 10.26 19.56 -11.79
C LYS A 106 9.50 18.60 -10.88
N LEU A 107 8.91 19.15 -9.81
CA LEU A 107 8.12 18.43 -8.83
C LEU A 107 6.74 19.05 -8.70
N ASP A 108 5.75 18.24 -8.45
CA ASP A 108 4.44 18.70 -8.05
C ASP A 108 4.47 19.19 -6.61
N VAL A 109 3.74 20.25 -6.35
CA VAL A 109 3.71 20.92 -5.05
C VAL A 109 2.29 20.96 -4.51
N LEU A 110 2.13 20.62 -3.25
CA LEU A 110 0.90 20.80 -2.51
C LEU A 110 1.02 22.09 -1.68
N VAL A 111 -0.01 22.93 -1.76
CA VAL A 111 -0.10 24.20 -1.05
C VAL A 111 -1.32 24.18 -0.14
N SER A 112 -1.14 24.51 1.14
CA SER A 112 -2.21 24.53 2.13
C SER A 112 -2.17 25.82 2.93
N SER A 113 -3.31 26.49 3.09
CA SER A 113 -3.41 27.72 3.88
C SER A 113 -3.06 27.45 5.35
N MET A 114 -2.25 28.33 5.93
CA MET A 114 -1.90 28.33 7.35
C MET A 114 -2.67 29.37 8.17
N GLY A 115 -3.27 30.34 7.48
CA GLY A 115 -4.03 31.43 8.08
C GLY A 115 -5.54 31.16 8.01
N ASP A 116 -6.29 32.23 7.89
CA ASP A 116 -7.76 32.25 7.82
C ASP A 116 -8.29 32.54 6.40
N ALA A 117 -7.46 32.30 5.39
CA ALA A 117 -7.86 32.44 3.99
C ALA A 117 -9.05 31.54 3.66
N LYS A 118 -10.04 32.09 2.97
CA LYS A 118 -11.27 31.39 2.59
C LYS A 118 -11.09 30.52 1.35
N SER A 119 -10.18 30.91 0.44
CA SER A 119 -9.89 30.18 -0.79
C SER A 119 -8.54 30.58 -1.35
N LEU A 120 -7.82 29.62 -1.94
CA LEU A 120 -6.59 29.83 -2.69
C LEU A 120 -6.83 29.85 -4.21
N ALA A 121 -8.09 29.75 -4.65
CA ALA A 121 -8.44 29.69 -6.06
C ALA A 121 -8.02 30.94 -6.82
N GLY A 122 -7.40 30.75 -7.98
CA GLY A 122 -6.91 31.83 -8.84
C GLY A 122 -5.63 32.52 -8.34
N GLY A 123 -5.10 32.12 -7.19
CA GLY A 123 -3.86 32.66 -6.65
C GLY A 123 -2.61 32.09 -7.30
N THR A 124 -1.49 32.76 -7.10
CA THR A 124 -0.16 32.35 -7.55
C THR A 124 0.76 32.24 -6.34
N LEU A 125 1.44 31.10 -6.19
CA LEU A 125 2.47 30.90 -5.19
C LEU A 125 3.70 31.73 -5.57
N MET A 126 4.12 32.60 -4.67
CA MET A 126 5.40 33.31 -4.78
C MET A 126 6.55 32.33 -4.52
N MET A 127 7.74 32.69 -5.03
CA MET A 127 8.94 31.89 -4.86
C MET A 127 9.16 31.47 -3.39
N ALA A 128 9.09 30.17 -3.11
CA ALA A 128 9.19 29.59 -1.80
C ALA A 128 10.28 28.50 -1.77
N PRO A 129 11.30 28.62 -0.91
CA PRO A 129 12.32 27.60 -0.76
C PRO A 129 11.74 26.40 -0.01
N LEU A 130 11.97 25.19 -0.54
CA LEU A 130 11.59 23.92 0.06
C LEU A 130 12.79 23.25 0.70
N LYS A 131 12.66 22.93 1.99
CA LYS A 131 13.73 22.38 2.82
C LYS A 131 13.47 20.92 3.14
N GLY A 132 14.52 20.13 3.19
CA GLY A 132 14.51 18.79 3.74
C GLY A 132 14.54 18.79 5.27
N ALA A 133 14.50 17.59 5.86
CA ALA A 133 14.57 17.40 7.33
C ALA A 133 15.91 17.88 7.95
N ASP A 134 16.95 17.98 7.13
CA ASP A 134 18.27 18.51 7.50
C ASP A 134 18.34 20.05 7.47
N GLY A 135 17.24 20.73 7.12
CA GLY A 135 17.12 22.17 7.02
C GLY A 135 17.73 22.77 5.75
N GLN A 136 18.31 21.97 4.86
CA GLN A 136 18.88 22.45 3.59
C GLN A 136 17.78 22.64 2.54
N VAL A 137 17.96 23.65 1.66
CA VAL A 137 17.09 23.88 0.53
C VAL A 137 17.42 22.93 -0.62
N TYR A 138 16.44 22.15 -1.07
CA TYR A 138 16.58 21.22 -2.18
C TYR A 138 15.81 21.64 -3.42
N ALA A 139 14.72 22.36 -3.27
CA ALA A 139 13.93 22.84 -4.39
C ALA A 139 13.38 24.24 -4.12
N VAL A 140 12.96 24.92 -5.18
CA VAL A 140 12.29 26.22 -5.09
C VAL A 140 10.96 26.11 -5.82
N ALA A 141 9.87 26.46 -5.13
CA ALA A 141 8.51 26.37 -5.63
C ALA A 141 7.94 27.73 -6.02
N GLN A 142 7.27 27.80 -7.18
CA GLN A 142 6.44 28.94 -7.60
C GLN A 142 5.44 28.52 -8.68
N GLY A 143 4.35 29.25 -8.83
CA GLY A 143 3.41 29.01 -9.93
C GLY A 143 1.95 29.18 -9.55
N PRO A 144 1.04 29.06 -10.52
CA PRO A 144 -0.40 29.19 -10.31
C PRO A 144 -0.93 28.01 -9.46
N VAL A 145 -1.75 28.33 -8.44
CA VAL A 145 -2.37 27.35 -7.57
C VAL A 145 -3.65 26.85 -8.21
N LEU A 146 -3.71 25.56 -8.47
CA LEU A 146 -4.91 24.86 -8.95
C LEU A 146 -5.66 24.27 -7.76
N THR A 147 -6.87 24.74 -7.52
CA THR A 147 -7.77 24.17 -6.51
C THR A 147 -8.87 23.39 -7.23
N ASN A 148 -9.11 22.14 -6.84
CA ASN A 148 -10.22 21.32 -7.36
C ASN A 148 -11.56 21.71 -6.70
N SER A 149 -11.68 22.93 -6.23
CA SER A 149 -12.83 23.44 -5.49
C SER A 149 -13.33 24.74 -6.08
N PHE A 150 -14.62 24.97 -5.99
CA PHE A 150 -15.18 26.29 -6.18
C PHE A 150 -15.95 26.70 -4.92
N SER A 151 -15.84 27.97 -4.60
CA SER A 151 -16.65 28.62 -3.59
C SER A 151 -17.52 29.66 -4.29
N TYR A 152 -18.81 29.46 -4.29
CA TYR A 152 -19.79 30.40 -4.82
C TYR A 152 -20.66 30.90 -3.67
N GLY A 153 -20.64 32.19 -3.39
CA GLY A 153 -21.43 32.74 -2.32
C GLY A 153 -21.72 34.21 -2.46
N GLY A 154 -22.97 34.59 -2.19
CA GLY A 154 -23.39 35.95 -1.92
C GLY A 154 -23.58 36.16 -0.42
N GLN A 155 -24.00 37.39 0.00
CA GLN A 155 -24.14 37.73 1.43
C GLN A 155 -25.13 36.85 2.22
N ALA A 156 -25.99 36.05 1.55
CA ALA A 156 -27.01 35.24 2.18
C ALA A 156 -26.77 33.70 2.12
N THR A 157 -25.92 33.20 1.23
CA THR A 157 -25.72 31.73 1.08
C THR A 157 -24.35 31.44 0.48
N THR A 158 -23.55 30.59 1.13
CA THR A 158 -22.26 30.14 0.64
C THR A 158 -22.35 28.65 0.32
N ALA A 159 -22.13 28.28 -0.95
CA ALA A 159 -21.95 26.89 -1.36
C ALA A 159 -20.46 26.62 -1.54
N VAL A 160 -19.91 25.77 -0.71
CA VAL A 160 -18.51 25.32 -0.81
C VAL A 160 -18.51 23.86 -1.24
N LYS A 161 -17.82 23.56 -2.33
CA LYS A 161 -17.57 22.17 -2.76
C LYS A 161 -16.07 21.90 -2.71
N ASN A 162 -15.69 20.84 -2.00
CA ASN A 162 -14.30 20.47 -1.69
C ASN A 162 -13.57 21.47 -0.77
N HIS A 163 -12.25 21.31 -0.60
CA HIS A 163 -11.43 22.14 0.28
C HIS A 163 -10.77 23.28 -0.50
N PRO A 164 -11.33 24.51 -0.49
CA PRO A 164 -10.80 25.63 -1.25
C PRO A 164 -9.48 26.20 -0.68
N THR A 165 -9.11 25.78 0.52
CA THR A 165 -7.91 26.23 1.25
C THR A 165 -6.67 25.38 0.98
N ALA A 166 -6.79 24.34 0.14
CA ALA A 166 -5.69 23.53 -0.35
C ALA A 166 -5.71 23.45 -1.88
N GLY A 167 -4.54 23.39 -2.49
CA GLY A 167 -4.39 23.30 -3.92
C GLY A 167 -3.06 22.69 -4.31
N THR A 168 -2.88 22.44 -5.60
CA THR A 168 -1.64 21.91 -6.18
C THR A 168 -1.07 22.90 -7.17
N VAL A 169 0.27 22.94 -7.28
CA VAL A 169 1.00 23.61 -8.34
C VAL A 169 1.73 22.53 -9.13
N PRO A 170 1.14 22.05 -10.25
CA PRO A 170 1.76 21.02 -11.07
C PRO A 170 3.11 21.51 -11.61
N GLU A 171 4.13 20.68 -11.53
CA GLU A 171 5.50 21.03 -11.93
C GLU A 171 6.00 22.35 -11.32
N GLY A 172 5.47 22.72 -10.16
CA GLY A 172 5.67 24.02 -9.56
C GLY A 172 6.98 24.19 -8.80
N ALA A 173 7.66 23.13 -8.46
CA ALA A 173 8.98 23.25 -7.83
C ALA A 173 10.09 22.76 -8.76
N LEU A 174 11.20 23.51 -8.78
CA LEU A 174 12.40 23.17 -9.49
C LEU A 174 13.44 22.65 -8.48
N VAL A 175 14.03 21.50 -8.76
CA VAL A 175 15.12 20.92 -7.94
C VAL A 175 16.40 21.73 -8.15
N GLU A 176 16.93 22.29 -7.07
CA GLU A 176 18.17 23.09 -7.07
C GLU A 176 19.37 22.29 -6.54
N ARG A 177 19.11 21.29 -5.71
CA ARG A 177 20.15 20.43 -5.13
C ARG A 177 19.75 18.98 -5.22
N GLU A 178 20.67 18.15 -5.69
CA GLU A 178 20.52 16.71 -5.73
C GLU A 178 20.73 16.07 -4.36
N LEU A 179 20.08 14.93 -4.11
CA LEU A 179 20.40 14.09 -2.98
C LEU A 179 21.72 13.33 -3.23
N PRO A 180 22.51 13.06 -2.18
CA PRO A 180 23.68 12.20 -2.31
C PRO A 180 23.29 10.83 -2.89
N ASN A 181 24.01 10.36 -3.89
CA ASN A 181 23.75 9.05 -4.48
C ASN A 181 24.11 7.93 -3.47
N VAL A 182 23.08 7.34 -2.87
CA VAL A 182 23.24 6.29 -1.85
C VAL A 182 23.75 4.95 -2.40
N LEU A 183 23.67 4.72 -3.71
CA LEU A 183 24.14 3.50 -4.36
C LEU A 183 25.60 3.62 -4.83
N ALA A 184 26.15 4.83 -4.91
CA ALA A 184 27.52 5.04 -5.39
C ALA A 184 28.54 4.55 -4.37
N ASN A 185 29.57 3.86 -4.83
CA ASN A 185 30.75 3.45 -4.04
C ASN A 185 30.48 2.56 -2.82
N ARG A 186 29.32 1.87 -2.77
CA ARG A 186 29.04 0.89 -1.72
C ARG A 186 29.41 -0.52 -2.21
N PRO A 187 30.24 -1.28 -1.48
CA PRO A 187 30.52 -2.67 -1.83
C PRO A 187 29.35 -3.62 -1.53
N VAL A 188 28.45 -3.19 -0.65
CA VAL A 188 27.28 -3.95 -0.20
C VAL A 188 26.05 -3.07 -0.25
N LEU A 189 24.99 -3.57 -0.89
CA LEU A 189 23.67 -2.97 -0.87
C LEU A 189 22.83 -3.65 0.21
N LYS A 190 21.93 -2.90 0.83
CA LYS A 190 20.94 -3.43 1.77
C LYS A 190 19.58 -3.37 1.12
N LEU A 191 18.91 -4.51 1.03
CA LEU A 191 17.57 -4.66 0.51
C LEU A 191 16.60 -4.83 1.69
N ASN A 192 15.66 -3.92 1.86
CA ASN A 192 14.68 -3.94 2.94
C ASN A 192 13.34 -4.43 2.40
N LEU A 193 12.79 -5.48 3.01
CA LEU A 193 11.47 -6.01 2.68
C LEU A 193 10.37 -5.05 3.15
N HIS A 194 9.32 -4.85 2.36
CA HIS A 194 8.17 -4.05 2.75
C HIS A 194 7.42 -4.67 3.94
N GLN A 195 7.39 -6.01 4.01
CA GLN A 195 6.86 -6.77 5.13
C GLN A 195 7.96 -7.72 5.64
N SER A 196 8.32 -7.58 6.90
CA SER A 196 9.34 -8.42 7.53
C SER A 196 8.80 -9.83 7.74
N ASP A 197 9.42 -10.81 7.08
CA ASP A 197 9.10 -12.23 7.20
C ASP A 197 10.34 -13.10 6.95
N PHE A 198 10.61 -14.04 7.87
CA PHE A 198 11.80 -14.90 7.80
C PHE A 198 11.82 -15.78 6.55
N THR A 199 10.67 -16.35 6.18
CA THR A 199 10.56 -17.25 5.02
C THR A 199 10.76 -16.48 3.72
N THR A 200 10.13 -15.31 3.59
CA THR A 200 10.29 -14.43 2.43
C THR A 200 11.73 -13.94 2.32
N ALA A 201 12.35 -13.51 3.43
CA ALA A 201 13.76 -13.09 3.44
C ALA A 201 14.68 -14.21 2.96
N ALA A 202 14.46 -15.45 3.47
CA ALA A 202 15.25 -16.61 3.05
C ALA A 202 15.06 -16.95 1.56
N ARG A 203 13.83 -16.87 1.05
CA ARG A 203 13.53 -17.09 -0.38
C ARG A 203 14.17 -16.02 -1.26
N VAL A 204 14.15 -14.74 -0.84
CA VAL A 204 14.81 -13.63 -1.54
C VAL A 204 16.32 -13.88 -1.59
N ALA A 205 16.95 -14.19 -0.47
CA ALA A 205 18.39 -14.48 -0.43
C ALA A 205 18.75 -15.70 -1.30
N ALA A 206 17.93 -16.74 -1.29
CA ALA A 206 18.11 -17.93 -2.14
C ALA A 206 18.00 -17.59 -3.64
N ALA A 207 17.01 -16.78 -4.02
CA ALA A 207 16.83 -16.34 -5.41
C ALA A 207 18.02 -15.50 -5.90
N ILE A 208 18.51 -14.58 -5.07
CA ILE A 208 19.70 -13.78 -5.37
C ILE A 208 20.93 -14.69 -5.50
N ASN A 209 21.17 -15.59 -4.54
CA ASN A 209 22.31 -16.49 -4.57
C ASN A 209 22.25 -17.50 -5.73
N GLY A 210 21.08 -17.85 -6.19
CA GLY A 210 20.88 -18.68 -7.37
C GLY A 210 21.37 -18.01 -8.66
N ARG A 211 21.31 -16.69 -8.74
CA ARG A 211 21.77 -15.90 -9.89
C ARG A 211 23.18 -15.34 -9.69
N PHE A 212 23.50 -14.91 -8.49
CA PHE A 212 24.77 -14.30 -8.05
C PHE A 212 25.31 -15.06 -6.85
N GLN A 213 26.14 -16.07 -7.10
CA GLN A 213 26.60 -17.00 -6.07
C GLN A 213 27.25 -16.29 -4.89
N GLY A 214 26.74 -16.56 -3.68
CA GLY A 214 27.32 -16.04 -2.42
C GLY A 214 27.18 -14.53 -2.20
N SER A 215 26.39 -13.84 -3.04
CA SER A 215 26.23 -12.38 -2.95
C SER A 215 25.24 -11.97 -1.86
N ALA A 216 24.23 -12.78 -1.54
CA ALA A 216 23.20 -12.42 -0.55
C ALA A 216 23.42 -13.11 0.79
N SER A 217 23.31 -12.36 1.86
CA SER A 217 23.30 -12.83 3.25
C SER A 217 22.16 -12.19 4.04
N LEU A 218 21.58 -12.95 4.97
CA LEU A 218 20.49 -12.48 5.82
C LEU A 218 21.07 -11.77 7.05
N THR A 219 20.52 -10.62 7.37
CA THR A 219 20.84 -9.86 8.59
C THR A 219 19.73 -10.01 9.62
N ASP A 220 18.49 -9.86 9.17
CA ASP A 220 17.28 -9.91 9.98
C ASP A 220 16.09 -10.30 9.07
N PRO A 221 14.86 -10.57 9.62
CA PRO A 221 13.71 -10.98 8.83
C PRO A 221 13.20 -9.90 7.87
N GLY A 222 13.65 -8.66 8.02
CA GLY A 222 13.22 -7.54 7.18
C GLY A 222 14.30 -7.07 6.21
N SER A 223 15.53 -7.59 6.29
CA SER A 223 16.62 -7.08 5.46
C SER A 223 17.61 -8.14 4.98
N VAL A 224 18.01 -8.00 3.73
CA VAL A 224 18.99 -8.84 3.04
C VAL A 224 20.17 -7.96 2.63
N GLN A 225 21.37 -8.32 3.01
CA GLN A 225 22.60 -7.69 2.51
C GLN A 225 23.02 -8.37 1.21
N VAL A 226 23.34 -7.57 0.21
CA VAL A 226 23.72 -8.04 -1.12
C VAL A 226 25.10 -7.43 -1.49
N ALA A 227 26.12 -8.26 -1.51
CA ALA A 227 27.45 -7.86 -1.97
C ALA A 227 27.46 -7.69 -3.49
N ILE A 228 28.04 -6.59 -3.98
CA ILE A 228 28.13 -6.33 -5.41
C ILE A 228 29.26 -7.20 -5.99
N PRO A 229 28.97 -8.12 -6.95
CA PRO A 229 29.99 -8.91 -7.63
C PRO A 229 31.02 -8.01 -8.33
N GLY A 230 32.27 -8.45 -8.42
CA GLY A 230 33.36 -7.67 -9.00
C GLY A 230 33.09 -7.18 -10.43
N GLU A 231 32.38 -7.98 -11.22
CA GLU A 231 31.93 -7.63 -12.57
C GLU A 231 30.95 -6.46 -12.67
N TYR A 232 30.25 -6.14 -11.54
CA TYR A 232 29.25 -5.07 -11.46
C TYR A 232 29.72 -3.84 -10.66
N GLN A 233 30.96 -3.81 -10.15
CA GLN A 233 31.45 -2.69 -9.32
C GLN A 233 31.30 -1.31 -9.98
N ASN A 234 31.45 -1.23 -11.31
CA ASN A 234 31.26 0.02 -12.08
C ASN A 234 29.90 0.09 -12.81
N ARG A 235 29.02 -0.89 -12.56
CA ARG A 235 27.74 -1.07 -13.25
C ARG A 235 26.61 -1.36 -12.25
N VAL A 236 26.64 -0.65 -11.12
CA VAL A 236 25.73 -0.89 -9.98
C VAL A 236 24.28 -0.77 -10.40
N VAL A 237 23.92 0.17 -11.29
CA VAL A 237 22.53 0.35 -11.77
C VAL A 237 22.05 -0.87 -12.54
N GLU A 238 22.90 -1.50 -13.36
CA GLU A 238 22.55 -2.72 -14.07
C GLU A 238 22.39 -3.90 -13.11
N PHE A 239 23.25 -4.00 -12.11
CA PHE A 239 23.13 -5.01 -11.04
C PHE A 239 21.79 -4.88 -10.29
N VAL A 240 21.43 -3.66 -9.89
CA VAL A 240 20.16 -3.37 -9.24
C VAL A 240 18.99 -3.76 -10.14
N ALA A 241 19.03 -3.41 -11.43
CA ALA A 241 17.99 -3.76 -12.39
C ALA A 241 17.84 -5.28 -12.58
N ASP A 242 18.95 -6.02 -12.55
CA ASP A 242 18.93 -7.48 -12.63
C ASP A 242 18.36 -8.10 -11.33
N LEU A 243 18.71 -7.55 -10.15
CA LEU A 243 18.14 -7.97 -8.88
C LEU A 243 16.63 -7.73 -8.81
N GLU A 244 16.17 -6.57 -9.25
CA GLU A 244 14.76 -6.18 -9.22
C GLU A 244 13.86 -7.09 -10.05
N ARG A 245 14.41 -7.71 -11.10
CA ARG A 245 13.69 -8.62 -12.01
C ARG A 245 13.54 -10.04 -11.46
N LEU A 246 14.32 -10.41 -10.44
CA LEU A 246 14.24 -11.74 -9.87
C LEU A 246 12.85 -12.00 -9.28
N GLU A 247 12.28 -13.14 -9.60
CA GLU A 247 10.99 -13.56 -9.12
C GLU A 247 11.13 -14.39 -7.84
N VAL A 248 10.31 -14.07 -6.87
CA VAL A 248 10.26 -14.73 -5.57
C VAL A 248 8.79 -14.95 -5.20
N ASN A 249 8.49 -16.11 -4.62
CA ASN A 249 7.18 -16.36 -4.04
C ASN A 249 7.18 -15.92 -2.57
N PRO A 250 6.62 -14.73 -2.21
CA PRO A 250 6.60 -14.27 -0.83
C PRO A 250 5.68 -15.14 0.01
N ASP A 251 6.01 -15.28 1.29
CA ASP A 251 5.11 -15.89 2.26
C ASP A 251 4.11 -14.83 2.75
N VAL A 252 2.84 -15.03 2.42
CA VAL A 252 1.79 -14.07 2.76
C VAL A 252 1.09 -14.56 4.02
N MET A 253 1.14 -13.76 5.08
CA MET A 253 0.40 -14.01 6.31
C MET A 253 -1.10 -14.11 6.01
N ALA A 254 -1.73 -15.15 6.53
CA ALA A 254 -3.18 -15.30 6.40
C ALA A 254 -3.89 -14.13 7.10
N LYS A 255 -4.65 -13.34 6.33
CA LYS A 255 -5.35 -12.15 6.83
C LYS A 255 -6.79 -12.11 6.36
N VAL A 256 -7.67 -11.71 7.26
CA VAL A 256 -9.09 -11.42 7.00
C VAL A 256 -9.33 -9.96 7.32
N VAL A 257 -9.84 -9.22 6.36
CA VAL A 257 -10.23 -7.82 6.52
C VAL A 257 -11.75 -7.72 6.39
N MET A 258 -12.40 -7.12 7.36
CA MET A 258 -13.84 -6.93 7.38
C MET A 258 -14.19 -5.45 7.53
N ASN A 259 -15.14 -4.99 6.71
CA ASN A 259 -15.73 -3.66 6.85
C ASN A 259 -17.12 -3.78 7.47
N GLU A 260 -17.29 -3.27 8.70
CA GLU A 260 -18.55 -3.36 9.43
C GLU A 260 -19.69 -2.60 8.74
N ARG A 261 -19.38 -1.46 8.12
CA ARG A 261 -20.40 -0.59 7.49
C ARG A 261 -20.96 -1.16 6.19
N THR A 262 -20.09 -1.78 5.39
CA THR A 262 -20.47 -2.30 4.06
C THR A 262 -20.72 -3.80 4.06
N GLY A 263 -20.33 -4.52 5.12
CA GLY A 263 -20.38 -5.98 5.18
C GLY A 263 -19.37 -6.68 4.26
N THR A 264 -18.42 -5.95 3.70
CA THR A 264 -17.42 -6.50 2.81
C THR A 264 -16.39 -7.31 3.60
N ILE A 265 -16.13 -8.54 3.16
CA ILE A 265 -15.11 -9.41 3.73
C ILE A 265 -14.09 -9.73 2.63
N VAL A 266 -12.84 -9.45 2.92
CA VAL A 266 -11.70 -9.81 2.06
C VAL A 266 -10.82 -10.79 2.84
N MET A 267 -10.49 -11.92 2.23
CA MET A 267 -9.66 -12.95 2.85
C MET A 267 -8.57 -13.42 1.91
N GLY A 268 -7.42 -13.72 2.49
CA GLY A 268 -6.31 -14.36 1.77
C GLY A 268 -6.57 -15.86 1.52
N GLU A 269 -5.86 -16.43 0.57
CA GLU A 269 -5.98 -17.83 0.16
C GLU A 269 -5.63 -18.81 1.30
N ASN A 270 -4.69 -18.43 2.16
CA ASN A 270 -4.16 -19.27 3.24
C ASN A 270 -4.98 -19.24 4.54
N VAL A 271 -6.14 -18.56 4.54
CA VAL A 271 -6.99 -18.49 5.73
C VAL A 271 -7.69 -19.82 5.98
N ARG A 272 -7.42 -20.42 7.13
CA ARG A 272 -8.01 -21.69 7.56
C ARG A 272 -8.71 -21.55 8.89
N ILE A 273 -9.78 -22.35 9.10
CA ILE A 273 -10.50 -22.45 10.36
C ILE A 273 -10.34 -23.88 10.89
N SER A 274 -9.86 -23.99 12.12
CA SER A 274 -9.82 -25.25 12.86
C SER A 274 -11.21 -25.64 13.37
N THR A 275 -11.34 -26.87 13.86
CA THR A 275 -12.61 -27.36 14.44
C THR A 275 -13.10 -26.45 15.55
N VAL A 276 -14.29 -25.90 15.39
CA VAL A 276 -14.91 -24.98 16.36
C VAL A 276 -16.44 -25.06 16.28
N ALA A 277 -17.09 -24.89 17.41
CA ALA A 277 -18.53 -24.65 17.50
C ALA A 277 -18.77 -23.28 18.09
N VAL A 278 -19.52 -22.44 17.38
CA VAL A 278 -19.88 -21.09 17.82
C VAL A 278 -21.39 -20.96 17.78
N SER A 279 -21.97 -20.45 18.87
CA SER A 279 -23.37 -20.07 18.94
C SER A 279 -23.47 -18.56 19.12
N HIS A 280 -24.23 -17.91 18.25
CA HIS A 280 -24.48 -16.47 18.30
C HIS A 280 -25.97 -16.20 18.07
N GLY A 281 -26.66 -15.73 19.12
CA GLY A 281 -28.12 -15.58 19.09
C GLY A 281 -28.82 -16.94 18.93
N ASN A 282 -29.64 -17.07 17.88
CA ASN A 282 -30.33 -18.32 17.51
C ASN A 282 -29.55 -19.17 16.47
N LEU A 283 -28.35 -18.75 16.10
CA LEU A 283 -27.50 -19.41 15.10
C LEU A 283 -26.39 -20.21 15.76
N THR A 284 -26.28 -21.50 15.40
CA THR A 284 -25.18 -22.37 15.83
C THR A 284 -24.36 -22.79 14.63
N VAL A 285 -23.06 -22.49 14.64
CA VAL A 285 -22.09 -22.85 13.62
C VAL A 285 -21.14 -23.89 14.18
N VAL A 286 -21.08 -25.07 13.54
CA VAL A 286 -20.12 -26.13 13.90
C VAL A 286 -19.24 -26.44 12.71
N VAL A 287 -17.94 -26.23 12.88
CA VAL A 287 -16.90 -26.63 11.93
C VAL A 287 -16.19 -27.85 12.49
N LYS A 288 -16.21 -28.97 11.79
CA LYS A 288 -15.56 -30.20 12.21
C LYS A 288 -14.58 -30.68 11.15
N GLU A 289 -13.37 -30.92 11.56
CA GLU A 289 -12.31 -31.46 10.72
C GLU A 289 -12.28 -32.99 10.88
N THR A 290 -12.53 -33.74 9.80
CA THR A 290 -12.44 -35.22 9.80
C THR A 290 -11.41 -35.66 8.77
N PRO A 291 -10.26 -36.22 9.19
CA PRO A 291 -9.27 -36.73 8.27
C PRO A 291 -9.82 -37.96 7.56
N LYS A 292 -9.82 -37.96 6.22
CA LYS A 292 -10.16 -39.13 5.42
C LYS A 292 -8.89 -39.78 4.92
N VAL A 293 -8.69 -41.03 5.33
CA VAL A 293 -7.56 -41.82 4.85
C VAL A 293 -7.94 -42.45 3.51
N SER A 294 -7.27 -42.07 2.44
CA SER A 294 -7.38 -42.76 1.15
C SER A 294 -6.41 -43.92 1.16
N GLN A 295 -6.96 -45.13 1.24
CA GLN A 295 -6.17 -46.36 1.15
C GLN A 295 -6.27 -46.93 -0.26
N PRO A 296 -5.19 -47.54 -0.78
CA PRO A 296 -5.25 -48.31 -2.01
C PRO A 296 -6.25 -49.47 -1.87
N ALA A 297 -6.85 -49.86 -2.97
CA ALA A 297 -7.75 -51.03 -2.99
C ALA A 297 -7.02 -52.27 -2.48
N PRO A 298 -7.73 -53.19 -1.78
CA PRO A 298 -7.14 -54.48 -1.34
C PRO A 298 -6.49 -55.17 -2.55
N PHE A 299 -5.23 -55.63 -2.38
CA PHE A 299 -4.39 -56.27 -3.41
C PHE A 299 -3.75 -55.34 -4.46
N ALA A 300 -3.72 -54.00 -4.31
CA ALA A 300 -2.92 -53.15 -5.17
C ALA A 300 -1.41 -53.35 -4.89
N LYS A 301 -0.64 -53.64 -5.94
CA LYS A 301 0.83 -53.89 -5.82
C LYS A 301 1.66 -52.61 -5.60
N THR A 302 1.06 -51.46 -5.81
CA THR A 302 1.70 -50.13 -5.62
C THR A 302 0.64 -49.13 -5.18
N GLY A 303 0.91 -48.41 -4.10
CA GLY A 303 0.07 -47.33 -3.60
C GLY A 303 0.56 -46.79 -2.26
N THR A 304 0.56 -45.50 -2.05
CA THR A 304 0.87 -44.88 -0.77
C THR A 304 -0.42 -44.42 -0.08
N THR A 305 -0.52 -44.65 1.22
CA THR A 305 -1.61 -44.15 2.04
C THR A 305 -1.42 -42.63 2.23
N THR A 306 -2.37 -41.84 1.77
CA THR A 306 -2.35 -40.37 1.93
C THR A 306 -3.51 -39.95 2.81
N VAL A 307 -3.22 -39.20 3.86
CA VAL A 307 -4.23 -38.60 4.74
C VAL A 307 -4.66 -37.28 4.11
N VAL A 308 -5.94 -37.19 3.71
CA VAL A 308 -6.53 -35.97 3.16
C VAL A 308 -7.44 -35.37 4.24
N PRO A 309 -7.15 -34.18 4.76
CA PRO A 309 -8.03 -33.54 5.73
C PRO A 309 -9.37 -33.18 5.08
N ARG A 310 -10.45 -33.47 5.78
CA ARG A 310 -11.81 -33.14 5.36
C ARG A 310 -12.53 -32.39 6.47
N THR A 311 -13.15 -31.29 6.16
CA THR A 311 -13.90 -30.45 7.12
C THR A 311 -15.39 -30.55 6.85
N ASP A 312 -16.16 -30.94 7.85
CA ASP A 312 -17.63 -30.96 7.82
C ASP A 312 -18.14 -29.71 8.56
N LEU A 313 -18.92 -28.88 7.86
CA LEU A 313 -19.57 -27.70 8.42
C LEU A 313 -21.07 -28.00 8.64
N LYS A 314 -21.53 -27.86 9.87
CA LYS A 314 -22.95 -27.90 10.22
C LYS A 314 -23.37 -26.54 10.75
N ILE A 315 -24.35 -25.94 10.10
CA ILE A 315 -25.00 -24.69 10.53
C ILE A 315 -26.47 -25.01 10.75
N ALA A 316 -26.97 -24.75 11.95
CA ALA A 316 -28.37 -24.97 12.29
C ALA A 316 -29.01 -23.71 12.87
N GLU A 317 -30.13 -23.31 12.32
CA GLU A 317 -31.06 -22.34 12.86
C GLU A 317 -32.32 -23.10 13.33
N GLU A 318 -32.97 -22.66 14.38
CA GLU A 318 -34.00 -23.44 15.11
C GLU A 318 -35.21 -23.91 14.28
N LYS A 319 -35.26 -23.64 12.97
CA LYS A 319 -36.33 -24.07 12.05
C LYS A 319 -35.94 -24.37 10.60
N VAL A 320 -34.69 -24.61 10.22
CA VAL A 320 -34.35 -24.88 8.80
C VAL A 320 -33.39 -26.04 8.63
N ASN A 321 -33.61 -26.85 7.59
CA ASN A 321 -32.90 -28.05 7.20
C ASN A 321 -31.35 -27.88 7.16
N LEU A 322 -30.66 -28.84 7.75
CA LEU A 322 -29.18 -28.99 7.71
C LEU A 322 -28.69 -29.02 6.26
N SER A 323 -27.93 -28.02 5.87
CA SER A 323 -27.17 -28.05 4.62
C SER A 323 -25.72 -28.51 4.92
N LEU A 324 -25.34 -29.64 4.32
CA LEU A 324 -24.03 -30.26 4.48
C LEU A 324 -23.08 -29.65 3.43
N ILE A 325 -22.11 -28.83 3.85
CA ILE A 325 -21.05 -28.32 2.97
C ILE A 325 -19.85 -29.26 3.08
N ARG A 326 -19.41 -29.78 1.94
CA ARG A 326 -18.32 -30.76 1.86
C ARG A 326 -17.00 -30.09 1.50
N GLU A 327 -15.93 -30.59 2.12
CA GLU A 327 -14.49 -30.41 1.84
C GLU A 327 -13.81 -29.15 2.39
N GLY A 328 -12.83 -29.38 3.30
CA GLY A 328 -11.80 -28.46 3.80
C GLY A 328 -12.28 -27.02 3.96
N ALA A 329 -13.05 -26.69 5.00
CA ALA A 329 -13.74 -25.40 5.05
C ALA A 329 -12.75 -24.25 4.95
N ASN A 330 -12.57 -23.76 3.74
CA ASN A 330 -12.04 -22.45 3.51
C ASN A 330 -13.04 -21.46 4.14
N LEU A 331 -12.53 -20.48 4.88
CA LEU A 331 -13.35 -19.42 5.47
C LEU A 331 -14.40 -18.87 4.48
N GLY A 332 -14.07 -18.82 3.18
CA GLY A 332 -14.99 -18.40 2.12
C GLY A 332 -16.26 -19.26 2.00
N GLU A 333 -16.21 -20.54 2.34
CA GLU A 333 -17.39 -21.42 2.35
C GLU A 333 -18.25 -21.15 3.56
N VAL A 334 -17.63 -20.92 4.71
CA VAL A 334 -18.34 -20.55 5.94
C VAL A 334 -19.08 -19.22 5.74
N VAL A 335 -18.41 -18.22 5.18
CA VAL A 335 -19.00 -16.90 4.88
C VAL A 335 -20.13 -17.02 3.86
N ARG A 336 -19.96 -17.80 2.79
CA ARG A 336 -21.04 -18.04 1.81
C ARG A 336 -22.23 -18.73 2.46
N GLY A 337 -21.99 -19.75 3.29
CA GLY A 337 -23.04 -20.44 4.03
C GLY A 337 -23.82 -19.50 4.93
N LEU A 338 -23.14 -18.66 5.70
CA LEU A 338 -23.76 -17.67 6.58
C LEU A 338 -24.54 -16.58 5.80
N ASN A 339 -24.01 -16.12 4.67
CA ASN A 339 -24.71 -15.16 3.79
C ASN A 339 -25.99 -15.79 3.18
N THR A 340 -25.97 -17.07 2.84
CA THR A 340 -27.16 -17.76 2.31
C THR A 340 -28.27 -17.86 3.36
N LEU A 341 -27.91 -17.88 4.65
CA LEU A 341 -28.85 -17.87 5.77
C LEU A 341 -29.34 -16.46 6.14
N GLY A 342 -28.90 -15.42 5.42
CA GLY A 342 -29.32 -14.05 5.69
C GLY A 342 -28.73 -13.41 6.94
N VAL A 343 -27.60 -13.90 7.42
CA VAL A 343 -26.87 -13.34 8.60
C VAL A 343 -26.46 -11.91 8.29
N THR A 344 -26.72 -11.00 9.25
CA THR A 344 -26.33 -9.60 9.06
C THR A 344 -24.80 -9.42 9.10
N PRO A 345 -24.25 -8.40 8.42
CA PRO A 345 -22.80 -8.13 8.45
C PRO A 345 -22.25 -7.97 9.87
N ARG A 346 -23.03 -7.41 10.78
CA ARG A 346 -22.66 -7.22 12.18
C ARG A 346 -22.58 -8.55 12.94
N ASP A 347 -23.55 -9.44 12.75
CA ASP A 347 -23.55 -10.76 13.36
C ASP A 347 -22.41 -11.61 12.85
N LEU A 348 -22.12 -11.52 11.54
CA LEU A 348 -21.01 -12.20 10.90
C LEU A 348 -19.66 -11.74 11.49
N LEU A 349 -19.49 -10.44 11.76
CA LEU A 349 -18.34 -9.90 12.46
C LEU A 349 -18.23 -10.50 13.87
N GLY A 350 -19.33 -10.54 14.63
CA GLY A 350 -19.37 -11.13 15.97
C GLY A 350 -18.97 -12.62 15.97
N ILE A 351 -19.48 -13.39 15.01
CA ILE A 351 -19.13 -14.81 14.83
C ILE A 351 -17.64 -14.96 14.51
N MET A 352 -17.08 -14.14 13.61
CA MET A 352 -15.66 -14.20 13.25
C MET A 352 -14.75 -13.81 14.41
N GLN A 353 -15.14 -12.82 15.20
CA GLN A 353 -14.41 -12.43 16.41
C GLN A 353 -14.46 -13.56 17.46
N ALA A 354 -15.60 -14.21 17.64
CA ALA A 354 -15.72 -15.36 18.53
C ALA A 354 -14.84 -16.54 18.08
N ILE A 355 -14.81 -16.87 16.78
CA ILE A 355 -13.94 -17.90 16.21
C ILE A 355 -12.46 -17.54 16.44
N LYS A 356 -12.10 -16.26 16.27
CA LYS A 356 -10.73 -15.78 16.52
C LYS A 356 -10.37 -15.86 17.99
N ALA A 357 -11.27 -15.43 18.88
CA ALA A 357 -11.08 -15.50 20.34
C ALA A 357 -10.96 -16.95 20.86
N ALA A 358 -11.67 -17.88 20.23
CA ALA A 358 -11.55 -19.30 20.50
C ALA A 358 -10.24 -19.93 19.97
N GLY A 359 -9.39 -19.16 19.26
CA GLY A 359 -8.14 -19.64 18.68
C GLY A 359 -8.32 -20.52 17.43
N ALA A 360 -9.54 -20.63 16.90
CA ALA A 360 -9.85 -21.50 15.77
C ALA A 360 -9.61 -20.82 14.41
N LEU A 361 -9.44 -19.50 14.34
CA LEU A 361 -9.08 -18.79 13.12
C LEU A 361 -7.57 -18.62 13.03
N ASN A 362 -6.94 -19.36 12.12
CA ASN A 362 -5.51 -19.28 11.84
C ASN A 362 -5.22 -18.14 10.87
N ALA A 363 -5.60 -16.91 11.24
CA ALA A 363 -5.39 -15.69 10.46
C ALA A 363 -5.43 -14.46 11.37
N GLU A 364 -4.84 -13.37 10.89
CA GLU A 364 -5.05 -12.05 11.48
C GLU A 364 -6.43 -11.53 11.07
N LEU A 365 -7.21 -11.04 12.03
CA LEU A 365 -8.50 -10.40 11.78
C LEU A 365 -8.36 -8.88 11.96
N SER A 366 -8.60 -8.13 10.89
CA SER A 366 -8.61 -6.66 10.86
C SER A 366 -10.01 -6.15 10.54
N VAL A 367 -10.51 -5.20 11.33
CA VAL A 367 -11.82 -4.56 11.13
C VAL A 367 -11.59 -3.12 10.70
N MET A 368 -12.30 -2.67 9.64
CA MET A 368 -12.25 -1.31 9.09
C MET A 368 -13.59 -0.60 9.26
#